data_de4daa5e3ea3a4b08ed7d362c535e81b
#
_entry.id   de4daa5e3ea3a4b08ed7d362c535e81b
#
_cell.length_a   1.000
_cell.length_b   1.000
_cell.length_c   1.000
_cell.angle_alpha   90.00
_cell.angle_beta   90.00
_cell.angle_gamma   90.00
#
_symmetry.space_group_name_H-M   'P 1'
#
loop_
_entity.id
_entity.type
_entity.pdbx_description
1 polymer ?
#
loop_
_entity_poly.entity_id
_entity_poly.type
_entity_poly.pdbx_seq_one_letter_code
_entity_poly.pdbx_strand_id
1 'polypeptide(L)'
;SRLLRRWINRPLRDHAVLGRRYQAVDALLSSTRLDPLTETLRGIGDVERILARIALRSARPRDLAQLRLSLGRLPDLRTELAGLDSPRLAALATDCGDHAATHALLEQALVESPPMLVRDGGVIAPGYDDKLDELRNLSEDADSFLTDLEQRERERTGLSTLKVGYNRVHGYYIEISRAQSDRAPPEYTRRQTLKAA
;
A
#
# COMPACT_ATOMS: atom_id res chain seq x y z
N SER A 1 16.59 10.50 -17.49
CA SER A 1 15.50 11.13 -16.74
C SER A 1 14.65 12.01 -17.66
N ARG A 2 13.34 12.16 -17.36
CA ARG A 2 12.40 13.00 -18.17
C ARG A 2 12.82 14.47 -18.17
N LEU A 3 13.27 14.97 -17.03
CA LEU A 3 13.71 16.36 -16.89
C LEU A 3 14.95 16.65 -17.76
N LEU A 4 15.94 15.76 -17.76
CA LEU A 4 17.14 15.91 -18.59
C LEU A 4 16.78 15.98 -20.07
N ARG A 5 15.91 15.06 -20.56
CA ARG A 5 15.43 15.08 -21.93
C ARG A 5 14.72 16.40 -22.27
N ARG A 6 13.88 16.92 -21.36
CA ARG A 6 13.22 18.23 -21.53
C ARG A 6 14.23 19.36 -21.62
N TRP A 7 15.27 19.35 -20.82
CA TRP A 7 16.31 20.40 -20.86
C TRP A 7 17.14 20.35 -22.13
N ILE A 8 17.49 19.18 -22.61
CA ILE A 8 18.22 19.03 -23.90
C ILE A 8 17.36 19.50 -25.07
N ASN A 9 16.07 19.13 -25.11
CA ASN A 9 15.18 19.49 -26.21
C ASN A 9 14.68 20.95 -26.17
N ARG A 10 14.75 21.60 -25.00
CA ARG A 10 14.33 22.99 -24.80
C ARG A 10 15.38 23.73 -23.97
N PRO A 11 16.55 24.03 -24.54
CA PRO A 11 17.61 24.73 -23.85
C PRO A 11 17.16 26.14 -23.46
N LEU A 12 17.55 26.55 -22.27
CA LEU A 12 17.30 27.93 -21.81
C LEU A 12 18.25 28.89 -22.51
N ARG A 13 17.72 30.08 -22.82
CA ARG A 13 18.50 31.19 -23.39
C ARG A 13 18.73 32.33 -22.37
N ASP A 14 18.07 32.24 -21.21
CA ASP A 14 18.25 33.20 -20.12
C ASP A 14 19.55 32.91 -19.34
N HIS A 15 20.53 33.76 -19.54
CA HIS A 15 21.85 33.65 -18.91
C HIS A 15 21.79 33.79 -17.39
N ALA A 16 20.87 34.58 -16.84
CA ALA A 16 20.71 34.73 -15.41
C ALA A 16 20.19 33.44 -14.75
N VAL A 17 19.25 32.77 -15.41
CA VAL A 17 18.76 31.46 -14.95
C VAL A 17 19.86 30.41 -15.06
N LEU A 18 20.61 30.38 -16.14
CA LEU A 18 21.74 29.45 -16.33
C LEU A 18 22.82 29.70 -15.27
N GLY A 19 23.20 30.97 -15.03
CA GLY A 19 24.17 31.33 -13.99
C GLY A 19 23.77 30.81 -12.61
N ARG A 20 22.51 30.99 -12.20
CA ARG A 20 22.00 30.44 -10.93
C ARG A 20 22.05 28.89 -10.86
N ARG A 21 21.86 28.21 -11.99
CA ARG A 21 22.01 26.74 -12.04
C ARG A 21 23.46 26.30 -11.88
N TYR A 22 24.41 27.01 -12.53
CA TYR A 22 25.84 26.71 -12.37
C TYR A 22 26.30 26.97 -10.93
N GLN A 23 25.88 28.08 -10.31
CA GLN A 23 26.16 28.34 -8.90
C GLN A 23 25.60 27.21 -7.98
N ALA A 24 24.41 26.72 -8.27
CA ALA A 24 23.84 25.62 -7.51
C ALA A 24 24.65 24.31 -7.65
N VAL A 25 25.11 24.00 -8.88
CA VAL A 25 25.99 22.85 -9.12
C VAL A 25 27.32 23.01 -8.41
N ASP A 26 27.92 24.17 -8.48
CA ASP A 26 29.20 24.48 -7.82
C ASP A 26 29.08 24.36 -6.28
N ALA A 27 28.00 24.89 -5.69
CA ALA A 27 27.72 24.75 -4.28
C ALA A 27 27.55 23.28 -3.85
N LEU A 28 26.93 22.44 -4.69
CA LEU A 28 26.79 21.00 -4.43
C LEU A 28 28.14 20.28 -4.51
N LEU A 29 28.94 20.55 -5.54
CA LEU A 29 30.24 19.91 -5.75
C LEU A 29 31.27 20.31 -4.67
N SER A 30 31.19 21.54 -4.17
CA SER A 30 32.08 22.07 -3.15
C SER A 30 31.68 21.66 -1.73
N SER A 31 30.52 21.05 -1.56
CA SER A 31 29.97 20.66 -0.27
C SER A 31 30.20 19.18 0.05
N THR A 32 30.19 18.84 1.35
CA THR A 32 30.11 17.45 1.82
C THR A 32 28.69 16.87 1.82
N ARG A 33 27.70 17.63 1.36
CA ARG A 33 26.27 17.27 1.42
C ARG A 33 25.77 16.53 0.18
N LEU A 34 26.61 16.34 -0.85
CA LEU A 34 26.20 15.69 -2.09
C LEU A 34 25.75 14.24 -1.86
N ASP A 35 26.49 13.49 -1.05
CA ASP A 35 26.15 12.08 -0.76
C ASP A 35 24.89 11.95 0.11
N PRO A 36 24.73 12.66 1.25
CA PRO A 36 23.48 12.67 2.00
C PRO A 36 22.28 13.09 1.16
N LEU A 37 22.40 14.13 0.35
CA LEU A 37 21.33 14.59 -0.54
C LEU A 37 20.96 13.52 -1.58
N THR A 38 21.96 12.86 -2.14
CA THR A 38 21.75 11.77 -3.11
C THR A 38 20.99 10.60 -2.47
N GLU A 39 21.34 10.25 -1.24
CA GLU A 39 20.65 9.16 -0.51
C GLU A 39 19.20 9.54 -0.18
N THR A 40 18.96 10.77 0.29
CA THR A 40 17.61 11.29 0.52
C THR A 40 16.77 11.24 -0.75
N LEU A 41 17.33 11.67 -1.89
CA LEU A 41 16.65 11.66 -3.20
C LEU A 41 16.35 10.24 -3.71
N ARG A 42 17.19 9.24 -3.40
CA ARG A 42 16.93 7.83 -3.75
C ARG A 42 15.69 7.28 -3.05
N GLY A 43 15.39 7.76 -1.85
CA GLY A 43 14.18 7.39 -1.10
C GLY A 43 12.89 7.99 -1.67
N ILE A 44 12.99 9.01 -2.52
CA ILE A 44 11.84 9.69 -3.13
C ILE A 44 11.49 9.01 -4.45
N GLY A 45 10.26 8.50 -4.54
CA GLY A 45 9.73 7.85 -5.74
C GLY A 45 9.33 8.83 -6.85
N ASP A 46 8.75 8.29 -7.90
CA ASP A 46 8.19 9.08 -9.02
C ASP A 46 6.85 9.73 -8.61
N VAL A 47 6.93 10.77 -7.79
CA VAL A 47 5.76 11.49 -7.25
C VAL A 47 4.88 12.03 -8.37
N GLU A 48 5.45 12.57 -9.45
CA GLU A 48 4.69 13.08 -10.61
C GLU A 48 3.78 12.00 -11.21
N ARG A 49 4.28 10.79 -11.37
CA ARG A 49 3.51 9.65 -11.88
C ARG A 49 2.45 9.19 -10.90
N ILE A 50 2.77 9.19 -9.60
CA ILE A 50 1.80 8.82 -8.56
C ILE A 50 0.63 9.81 -8.54
N LEU A 51 0.92 11.12 -8.54
CA LEU A 51 -0.10 12.17 -8.58
C LEU A 51 -0.98 12.09 -9.83
N ALA A 52 -0.39 11.82 -11.00
CA ALA A 52 -1.15 11.59 -12.22
C ALA A 52 -2.12 10.40 -12.09
N ARG A 53 -1.69 9.30 -11.45
CA ARG A 53 -2.58 8.15 -11.20
C ARG A 53 -3.69 8.47 -10.20
N ILE A 54 -3.40 9.26 -9.17
CA ILE A 54 -4.40 9.72 -8.21
C ILE A 54 -5.46 10.56 -8.93
N ALA A 55 -5.03 11.53 -9.75
CA ALA A 55 -5.94 12.38 -10.53
C ALA A 55 -6.84 11.56 -11.48
N LEU A 56 -6.29 10.50 -12.07
CA LEU A 56 -7.01 9.57 -12.95
C LEU A 56 -7.79 8.47 -12.19
N ARG A 57 -7.81 8.50 -10.85
CA ARG A 57 -8.43 7.47 -9.99
C ARG A 57 -7.95 6.04 -10.29
N SER A 58 -6.70 5.90 -10.71
CA SER A 58 -6.05 4.63 -11.06
C SER A 58 -4.87 4.26 -10.16
N ALA A 59 -4.67 5.05 -9.10
CA ALA A 59 -3.64 4.78 -8.10
C ALA A 59 -3.90 3.45 -7.38
N ARG A 60 -2.83 2.71 -7.12
CA ARG A 60 -2.85 1.46 -6.35
C ARG A 60 -2.43 1.73 -4.91
N PRO A 61 -2.75 0.86 -3.95
CA PRO A 61 -2.33 1.03 -2.55
C PRO A 61 -0.82 1.29 -2.40
N ARG A 62 0.02 0.59 -3.15
CA ARG A 62 1.48 0.78 -3.16
C ARG A 62 1.94 2.13 -3.72
N ASP A 63 1.19 2.74 -4.62
CA ASP A 63 1.48 4.10 -5.09
C ASP A 63 1.30 5.10 -3.93
N LEU A 64 0.26 4.94 -3.11
CA LEU A 64 0.02 5.78 -1.93
C LEU A 64 1.06 5.54 -0.82
N ALA A 65 1.46 4.27 -0.58
CA ALA A 65 2.54 3.98 0.35
C ALA A 65 3.87 4.60 -0.11
N GLN A 66 4.18 4.55 -1.41
CA GLN A 66 5.36 5.21 -1.96
C GLN A 66 5.26 6.74 -1.85
N LEU A 67 4.06 7.31 -1.99
CA LEU A 67 3.84 8.74 -1.75
C LEU A 67 4.11 9.09 -0.28
N ARG A 68 3.59 8.31 0.68
CA ARG A 68 3.87 8.45 2.10
C ARG A 68 5.38 8.50 2.38
N LEU A 69 6.13 7.50 1.90
CA LEU A 69 7.58 7.44 2.05
C LEU A 69 8.28 8.67 1.44
N SER A 70 7.82 9.10 0.27
CA SER A 70 8.38 10.27 -0.42
C SER A 70 8.14 11.57 0.34
N LEU A 71 6.92 11.76 0.87
CA LEU A 71 6.58 12.94 1.67
C LEU A 71 7.34 12.98 3.00
N GLY A 72 7.56 11.81 3.63
CA GLY A 72 8.34 11.69 4.85
C GLY A 72 9.82 12.06 4.69
N ARG A 73 10.37 12.05 3.45
CA ARG A 73 11.74 12.48 3.15
C ARG A 73 11.89 13.98 2.87
N LEU A 74 10.79 14.69 2.68
CA LEU A 74 10.86 16.12 2.32
C LEU A 74 11.45 17.02 3.41
N PRO A 75 11.22 16.81 4.72
CA PRO A 75 11.88 17.59 5.76
C PRO A 75 13.41 17.48 5.71
N ASP A 76 13.94 16.28 5.55
CA ASP A 76 15.37 16.01 5.42
C ASP A 76 15.92 16.71 4.17
N LEU A 77 15.25 16.55 3.02
CA LEU A 77 15.61 17.20 1.77
C LEU A 77 15.68 18.72 1.91
N ARG A 78 14.68 19.33 2.55
CA ARG A 78 14.67 20.78 2.80
C ARG A 78 15.84 21.22 3.65
N THR A 79 16.16 20.47 4.70
CA THR A 79 17.29 20.74 5.60
C THR A 79 18.62 20.66 4.85
N GLU A 80 18.81 19.63 4.03
CA GLU A 80 20.03 19.47 3.23
C GLU A 80 20.19 20.62 2.21
N LEU A 81 19.10 20.99 1.53
CA LEU A 81 19.14 22.09 0.54
C LEU A 81 19.34 23.46 1.17
N ALA A 82 18.72 23.74 2.32
CA ALA A 82 18.84 25.01 3.02
C ALA A 82 20.25 25.24 3.60
N GLY A 83 21.02 24.17 3.85
CA GLY A 83 22.40 24.26 4.32
C GLY A 83 23.43 24.57 3.24
N LEU A 84 23.02 24.76 1.97
CA LEU A 84 23.90 25.06 0.85
C LEU A 84 23.83 26.54 0.45
N ASP A 85 24.99 27.15 0.24
CA ASP A 85 25.09 28.57 -0.16
C ASP A 85 24.74 28.77 -1.65
N SER A 86 23.45 28.69 -1.94
CA SER A 86 22.91 28.93 -3.28
C SER A 86 21.47 29.42 -3.23
N PRO A 87 21.18 30.61 -3.78
CA PRO A 87 19.80 31.11 -3.88
C PRO A 87 18.85 30.16 -4.60
N ARG A 88 19.36 29.41 -5.59
CA ARG A 88 18.55 28.44 -6.33
C ARG A 88 18.19 27.22 -5.46
N LEU A 89 19.12 26.73 -4.65
CA LEU A 89 18.87 25.59 -3.75
C LEU A 89 17.94 26.00 -2.61
N ALA A 90 18.11 27.21 -2.06
CA ALA A 90 17.18 27.76 -1.07
C ALA A 90 15.75 27.91 -1.62
N ALA A 91 15.61 28.39 -2.86
CA ALA A 91 14.32 28.44 -3.53
C ALA A 91 13.69 27.04 -3.69
N LEU A 92 14.48 26.04 -4.11
CA LEU A 92 14.01 24.65 -4.21
C LEU A 92 13.58 24.08 -2.85
N ALA A 93 14.30 24.37 -1.78
CA ALA A 93 13.91 23.99 -0.42
C ALA A 93 12.54 24.57 -0.04
N THR A 94 12.28 25.84 -0.41
CA THR A 94 10.98 26.49 -0.21
C THR A 94 9.89 25.86 -1.09
N ASP A 95 10.19 25.61 -2.37
CA ASP A 95 9.27 24.99 -3.33
C ASP A 95 8.84 23.56 -2.92
N CYS A 96 9.65 22.85 -2.14
CA CYS A 96 9.27 21.53 -1.58
C CYS A 96 8.05 21.60 -0.64
N GLY A 97 7.70 22.77 -0.12
CA GLY A 97 6.49 22.99 0.68
C GLY A 97 6.45 22.20 1.99
N ASP A 98 5.31 22.34 2.67
CA ASP A 98 4.97 21.54 3.84
C ASP A 98 3.82 20.60 3.50
N HIS A 99 4.06 19.30 3.59
CA HIS A 99 3.09 18.24 3.31
C HIS A 99 2.82 17.36 4.53
N ALA A 100 3.12 17.86 5.74
CA ALA A 100 2.99 17.10 6.99
C ALA A 100 1.58 16.54 7.20
N ALA A 101 0.55 17.33 6.91
CA ALA A 101 -0.84 16.87 7.06
C ALA A 101 -1.18 15.71 6.11
N THR A 102 -0.72 15.78 4.85
CA THR A 102 -0.94 14.69 3.88
C THR A 102 -0.12 13.45 4.26
N HIS A 103 1.12 13.62 4.72
CA HIS A 103 1.94 12.54 5.22
C HIS A 103 1.26 11.84 6.40
N ALA A 104 0.82 12.61 7.41
CA ALA A 104 0.13 12.08 8.59
C ALA A 104 -1.16 11.33 8.24
N LEU A 105 -1.96 11.85 7.29
CA LEU A 105 -3.13 11.16 6.78
C LEU A 105 -2.78 9.79 6.20
N LEU A 106 -1.77 9.72 5.35
CA LEU A 106 -1.33 8.46 4.72
C LEU A 106 -0.72 7.50 5.75
N GLU A 107 -0.04 8.01 6.76
CA GLU A 107 0.55 7.23 7.85
C GLU A 107 -0.54 6.56 8.71
N GLN A 108 -1.59 7.31 9.04
CA GLN A 108 -2.72 6.81 9.82
C GLN A 108 -3.63 5.87 9.03
N ALA A 109 -3.87 6.18 7.75
CA ALA A 109 -4.86 5.47 6.95
C ALA A 109 -4.36 4.15 6.36
N LEU A 110 -3.06 4.01 6.08
CA LEU A 110 -2.51 2.88 5.36
C LEU A 110 -1.68 1.97 6.26
N VAL A 111 -1.80 0.67 6.05
CA VAL A 111 -0.84 -0.29 6.60
C VAL A 111 0.57 -0.01 6.07
N GLU A 112 1.60 -0.47 6.77
CA GLU A 112 3.00 -0.25 6.38
C GLU A 112 3.30 -0.78 4.98
N SER A 113 2.91 -2.00 4.69
CA SER A 113 3.11 -2.69 3.40
C SER A 113 1.77 -3.12 2.80
N PRO A 114 1.06 -2.23 2.10
CA PRO A 114 -0.24 -2.58 1.55
C PRO A 114 -0.15 -3.57 0.39
N PRO A 115 -1.19 -4.37 0.15
CA PRO A 115 -1.27 -5.28 -0.98
C PRO A 115 -1.19 -4.55 -2.32
N MET A 116 -1.02 -5.30 -3.40
CA MET A 116 -0.94 -4.71 -4.75
C MET A 116 -2.28 -4.14 -5.20
N LEU A 117 -3.38 -4.79 -4.87
CA LEU A 117 -4.72 -4.45 -5.33
C LEU A 117 -5.66 -4.22 -4.14
N VAL A 118 -6.58 -3.28 -4.27
CA VAL A 118 -7.58 -2.97 -3.24
C VAL A 118 -8.48 -4.18 -2.94
N ARG A 119 -8.79 -4.98 -3.96
CA ARG A 119 -9.64 -6.18 -3.82
C ARG A 119 -9.04 -7.27 -2.93
N ASP A 120 -7.72 -7.24 -2.72
CA ASP A 120 -7.03 -8.22 -1.88
C ASP A 120 -7.27 -7.95 -0.37
N GLY A 121 -7.92 -6.81 -0.03
CA GLY A 121 -8.18 -6.39 1.35
C GLY A 121 -6.94 -5.88 2.08
N GLY A 122 -7.07 -5.54 3.37
CA GLY A 122 -5.94 -5.20 4.23
C GLY A 122 -5.15 -3.94 3.85
N VAL A 123 -5.77 -2.98 3.16
CA VAL A 123 -5.12 -1.72 2.74
C VAL A 123 -5.14 -0.68 3.86
N ILE A 124 -6.28 -0.55 4.52
CA ILE A 124 -6.51 0.45 5.57
C ILE A 124 -5.97 -0.08 6.89
N ALA A 125 -5.27 0.77 7.63
CA ALA A 125 -4.72 0.42 8.94
C ALA A 125 -5.85 0.16 9.96
N PRO A 126 -5.65 -0.79 10.89
CA PRO A 126 -6.54 -0.94 12.05
C PRO A 126 -6.59 0.36 12.87
N GLY A 127 -7.76 0.71 13.39
CA GLY A 127 -7.96 1.93 14.17
C GLY A 127 -8.15 3.20 13.35
N TYR A 128 -8.15 3.13 12.02
CA TYR A 128 -8.40 4.29 11.18
C TYR A 128 -9.90 4.57 10.96
N ASP A 129 -10.71 3.52 10.86
CA ASP A 129 -12.16 3.60 10.67
C ASP A 129 -12.86 2.57 11.55
N ASP A 130 -13.56 3.03 12.58
CA ASP A 130 -14.20 2.19 13.59
C ASP A 130 -15.22 1.21 12.96
N LYS A 131 -15.94 1.67 11.93
CA LYS A 131 -16.93 0.84 11.25
C LYS A 131 -16.29 -0.27 10.44
N LEU A 132 -15.15 0.00 9.81
CA LEU A 132 -14.39 -1.01 9.09
C LEU A 132 -13.84 -2.05 10.05
N ASP A 133 -13.35 -1.63 11.21
CA ASP A 133 -12.81 -2.54 12.22
C ASP A 133 -13.92 -3.39 12.87
N GLU A 134 -15.11 -2.81 13.11
CA GLU A 134 -16.29 -3.59 13.50
C GLU A 134 -16.64 -4.69 12.47
N LEU A 135 -16.66 -4.33 11.17
CA LEU A 135 -16.96 -5.30 10.12
C LEU A 135 -15.88 -6.39 9.98
N ARG A 136 -14.61 -6.07 10.23
CA ARG A 136 -13.51 -7.04 10.26
C ARG A 136 -13.70 -8.02 11.41
N ASN A 137 -13.97 -7.51 12.61
CA ASN A 137 -14.19 -8.34 13.79
C ASN A 137 -15.38 -9.29 13.57
N LEU A 138 -16.50 -8.80 13.02
CA LEU A 138 -17.65 -9.64 12.68
C LEU A 138 -17.30 -10.73 11.65
N SER A 139 -16.43 -10.43 10.69
CA SER A 139 -15.97 -11.41 9.71
C SER A 139 -15.06 -12.46 10.33
N GLU A 140 -14.12 -12.04 11.17
CA GLU A 140 -13.21 -12.94 11.90
C GLU A 140 -13.97 -13.83 12.89
N ASP A 141 -14.95 -13.27 13.61
CA ASP A 141 -15.83 -14.03 14.52
C ASP A 141 -16.65 -15.09 13.76
N ALA A 142 -17.15 -14.77 12.56
CA ALA A 142 -17.86 -15.71 11.73
C ALA A 142 -16.96 -16.85 11.22
N ASP A 143 -15.74 -16.54 10.80
CA ASP A 143 -14.75 -17.53 10.34
C ASP A 143 -14.28 -18.41 11.51
N SER A 144 -14.08 -17.82 12.68
CA SER A 144 -13.77 -18.54 13.93
C SER A 144 -14.89 -19.50 14.32
N PHE A 145 -16.15 -19.01 14.28
CA PHE A 145 -17.32 -19.85 14.57
C PHE A 145 -17.43 -21.05 13.62
N LEU A 146 -17.17 -20.85 12.31
CA LEU A 146 -17.19 -21.93 11.34
C LEU A 146 -16.08 -22.96 11.58
N THR A 147 -14.90 -22.51 11.95
CA THR A 147 -13.77 -23.38 12.29
C THR A 147 -14.07 -24.21 13.53
N ASP A 148 -14.65 -23.60 14.57
CA ASP A 148 -15.06 -24.29 15.80
C ASP A 148 -16.20 -25.28 15.54
N LEU A 149 -17.13 -24.92 14.66
CA LEU A 149 -18.21 -25.81 14.24
C LEU A 149 -17.65 -27.04 13.47
N GLU A 150 -16.72 -26.82 12.56
CA GLU A 150 -16.06 -27.89 11.82
C GLU A 150 -15.33 -28.86 12.76
N GLN A 151 -14.59 -28.35 13.73
CA GLN A 151 -13.90 -29.17 14.70
C GLN A 151 -14.88 -29.98 15.57
N ARG A 152 -15.90 -29.34 16.11
CA ARG A 152 -16.95 -30.00 16.93
C ARG A 152 -17.66 -31.09 16.15
N GLU A 153 -18.03 -30.82 14.89
CA GLU A 153 -18.70 -31.82 14.06
C GLU A 153 -17.76 -32.98 13.65
N ARG A 154 -16.47 -32.73 13.43
CA ARG A 154 -15.49 -33.81 13.24
C ARG A 154 -15.38 -34.73 14.47
N GLU A 155 -15.29 -34.14 15.65
CA GLU A 155 -15.22 -34.89 16.91
C GLU A 155 -16.52 -35.69 17.17
N ARG A 156 -17.68 -35.09 16.94
CA ARG A 156 -18.99 -35.72 17.13
C ARG A 156 -19.23 -36.89 16.17
N THR A 157 -18.85 -36.72 14.92
CA THR A 157 -19.16 -37.70 13.85
C THR A 157 -18.03 -38.70 13.58
N GLY A 158 -16.82 -38.41 14.03
CA GLY A 158 -15.61 -39.17 13.70
C GLY A 158 -15.21 -39.09 12.20
N LEU A 159 -15.70 -38.09 11.48
CA LEU A 159 -15.44 -37.88 10.05
C LEU A 159 -14.24 -36.91 9.89
N SER A 160 -13.05 -37.45 9.74
CA SER A 160 -11.81 -36.64 9.66
C SER A 160 -11.73 -35.73 8.45
N THR A 161 -12.47 -36.02 7.38
CA THR A 161 -12.49 -35.24 6.14
C THR A 161 -13.62 -34.21 6.08
N LEU A 162 -14.44 -34.10 7.13
CA LEU A 162 -15.53 -33.13 7.20
C LEU A 162 -14.99 -31.72 7.12
N LYS A 163 -15.59 -30.91 6.23
CA LYS A 163 -15.32 -29.47 6.10
C LYS A 163 -16.62 -28.70 6.13
N VAL A 164 -16.60 -27.53 6.75
CA VAL A 164 -17.70 -26.58 6.67
C VAL A 164 -17.34 -25.51 5.65
N GLY A 165 -18.24 -25.21 4.72
CA GLY A 165 -18.04 -24.22 3.68
C GLY A 165 -19.27 -23.35 3.46
N TYR A 166 -19.09 -22.28 2.68
CA TYR A 166 -20.17 -21.40 2.25
C TYR A 166 -20.15 -21.21 0.75
N ASN A 167 -21.31 -21.27 0.11
CA ASN A 167 -21.47 -20.79 -1.25
C ASN A 167 -22.75 -19.96 -1.41
N ARG A 168 -22.79 -19.11 -2.43
CA ARG A 168 -23.93 -18.18 -2.65
C ARG A 168 -25.24 -18.87 -3.04
N VAL A 169 -25.20 -20.11 -3.52
CA VAL A 169 -26.39 -20.85 -4.02
C VAL A 169 -27.06 -21.59 -2.87
N HIS A 170 -26.27 -22.25 -2.02
CA HIS A 170 -26.77 -23.16 -0.99
C HIS A 170 -26.59 -22.63 0.45
N GLY A 171 -25.91 -21.49 0.62
CA GLY A 171 -25.52 -20.99 1.94
C GLY A 171 -24.40 -21.81 2.56
N TYR A 172 -24.49 -22.04 3.86
CA TYR A 172 -23.53 -22.90 4.57
C TYR A 172 -23.82 -24.37 4.28
N TYR A 173 -22.75 -25.15 4.11
CA TYR A 173 -22.86 -26.59 3.82
C TYR A 173 -21.70 -27.35 4.49
N ILE A 174 -21.94 -28.64 4.72
CA ILE A 174 -20.93 -29.61 5.18
C ILE A 174 -20.51 -30.45 3.99
N GLU A 175 -19.21 -30.56 3.75
CA GLU A 175 -18.59 -31.39 2.74
C GLU A 175 -17.92 -32.60 3.41
N ILE A 176 -18.22 -33.81 2.91
CA ILE A 176 -17.66 -35.07 3.39
C ILE A 176 -17.12 -35.83 2.19
N SER A 177 -15.94 -36.44 2.31
CA SER A 177 -15.35 -37.23 1.26
C SER A 177 -16.24 -38.45 0.92
N ARG A 178 -16.22 -38.88 -0.35
CA ARG A 178 -16.99 -40.05 -0.81
C ARG A 178 -16.67 -41.32 -0.03
N ALA A 179 -15.42 -41.49 0.40
CA ALA A 179 -15.00 -42.66 1.19
C ALA A 179 -15.64 -42.72 2.58
N GLN A 180 -16.13 -41.61 3.10
CA GLN A 180 -16.78 -41.53 4.41
C GLN A 180 -18.26 -41.21 4.33
N SER A 181 -18.85 -41.16 3.13
CA SER A 181 -20.26 -40.79 2.93
C SER A 181 -21.24 -41.72 3.63
N ASP A 182 -20.93 -43.04 3.71
CA ASP A 182 -21.79 -44.04 4.34
C ASP A 182 -21.83 -43.93 5.89
N ARG A 183 -20.89 -43.16 6.46
CA ARG A 183 -20.79 -42.86 7.88
C ARG A 183 -21.43 -41.53 8.25
N ALA A 184 -22.01 -40.82 7.26
CA ALA A 184 -22.67 -39.57 7.51
C ALA A 184 -23.86 -39.74 8.45
N PRO A 185 -24.03 -38.88 9.46
CA PRO A 185 -25.16 -38.91 10.36
C PRO A 185 -26.50 -38.83 9.62
N PRO A 186 -27.54 -39.55 10.08
CA PRO A 186 -28.85 -39.61 9.39
C PRO A 186 -29.58 -38.26 9.38
N GLU A 187 -29.21 -37.33 10.28
CA GLU A 187 -29.73 -35.97 10.31
C GLU A 187 -29.19 -35.08 9.19
N TYR A 188 -28.12 -35.49 8.49
CA TYR A 188 -27.59 -34.71 7.39
C TYR A 188 -28.40 -34.95 6.11
N THR A 189 -28.84 -33.87 5.48
CA THR A 189 -29.55 -33.90 4.22
C THR A 189 -28.62 -33.72 3.05
N ARG A 190 -28.49 -34.74 2.19
CA ARG A 190 -27.63 -34.65 1.01
C ARG A 190 -28.21 -33.67 -0.01
N ARG A 191 -27.46 -32.65 -0.40
CA ARG A 191 -27.83 -31.63 -1.39
C ARG A 191 -27.19 -31.86 -2.74
N GLN A 192 -25.90 -32.22 -2.78
CA GLN A 192 -25.13 -32.35 -4.02
C GLN A 192 -24.02 -33.39 -3.87
N THR A 193 -23.61 -33.99 -5.00
CA THR A 193 -22.40 -34.82 -5.11
C THR A 193 -21.38 -34.08 -5.96
N LEU A 194 -20.21 -33.80 -5.41
CA LEU A 194 -19.07 -33.20 -6.15
C LEU A 194 -18.30 -34.30 -6.88
N LYS A 195 -17.87 -34.05 -8.13
CA LYS A 195 -17.18 -35.06 -8.97
C LYS A 195 -15.75 -35.36 -8.49
N ALA A 196 -15.15 -34.51 -7.66
CA ALA A 196 -13.75 -34.57 -7.26
C ALA A 196 -13.53 -34.82 -5.77
N ALA A 197 -14.54 -35.25 -5.06
CA ALA A 197 -14.38 -35.64 -3.66
C ALA A 197 -14.30 -37.18 -3.54
#